data_fe8bc997579cec561373d9b0f1069b09
#
_entry.id   fe8bc997579cec561373d9b0f1069b09
#
_cell.length_a   1.000
_cell.length_b   1.000
_cell.length_c   1.000
_cell.angle_alpha   90.00
_cell.angle_beta   90.00
_cell.angle_gamma   90.00
#
_symmetry.space_group_name_H-M   'P 1'
#
loop_
_entity.id
_entity.type
_entity.pdbx_description
1 polymer ?
#
loop_
_entity_poly.entity_id
_entity_poly.type
_entity_poly.pdbx_seq_one_letter_code
_entity_poly.pdbx_strand_id
1 'polypeptide(L)'
;ALAWGDACLIGAGTLRAHQCTCLIRSPQLLEQRRSEGRAEQPAAVVVSRSPDFSSTWRFFDQPLQRWLLAPDPVDQGFDRWFPLAPTWPERLKALGAAGIQRLVLLGGAQLSADLLQADCVDALQLTLVPQLLGGRFSWLPFTDVPLPAALAQPGAWQSDGAEDLGDGEWLVRYRRIRSG
;
A
#
# COMPACT_ATOMS: atom_id res chain seq x y z
N ALA A 1 -3.72 -10.15 0.87
CA ALA A 1 -2.87 -9.15 0.18
C ALA A 1 -1.40 -9.24 0.62
N LEU A 2 -1.06 -9.06 1.92
CA LEU A 2 0.35 -9.03 2.39
C LEU A 2 1.17 -10.24 1.96
N ALA A 3 0.62 -11.45 2.05
CA ALA A 3 1.33 -12.67 1.66
C ALA A 3 1.68 -12.71 0.15
N TRP A 4 0.89 -12.03 -0.68
CA TRP A 4 1.13 -11.91 -2.11
C TRP A 4 2.19 -10.84 -2.43
N GLY A 5 2.27 -9.73 -1.67
CA GLY A 5 3.15 -8.60 -1.94
C GLY A 5 4.64 -8.91 -1.67
N ASP A 6 5.52 -8.27 -2.43
CA ASP A 6 6.96 -8.23 -2.14
C ASP A 6 7.27 -7.12 -1.13
N ALA A 7 6.47 -6.04 -1.21
CA ALA A 7 6.53 -4.94 -0.27
C ALA A 7 5.13 -4.38 0.03
N CYS A 8 5.00 -3.70 1.14
CA CYS A 8 3.84 -2.88 1.49
C CYS A 8 4.23 -1.39 1.52
N LEU A 9 3.40 -0.56 0.91
CA LEU A 9 3.57 0.89 0.85
C LEU A 9 2.71 1.54 1.93
N ILE A 10 3.29 2.40 2.75
CA ILE A 10 2.59 3.16 3.79
C ILE A 10 3.02 4.63 3.78
N GLY A 11 2.07 5.52 4.02
CA GLY A 11 2.38 6.94 4.20
C GLY A 11 2.92 7.23 5.60
N ALA A 12 3.79 8.22 5.71
CA ALA A 12 4.33 8.69 6.99
C ALA A 12 3.23 9.06 8.01
N GLY A 13 2.11 9.60 7.56
CA GLY A 13 0.95 9.90 8.43
C GLY A 13 0.38 8.65 9.08
N THR A 14 0.20 7.58 8.31
CA THR A 14 -0.26 6.28 8.82
C THR A 14 0.76 5.68 9.79
N LEU A 15 2.04 5.75 9.44
CA LEU A 15 3.09 5.25 10.32
C LEU A 15 3.15 6.03 11.65
N ARG A 16 3.01 7.37 11.63
CA ARG A 16 2.94 8.18 12.86
C ARG A 16 1.73 7.84 13.72
N ALA A 17 0.59 7.58 13.10
CA ALA A 17 -0.63 7.26 13.83
C ALA A 17 -0.56 5.89 14.54
N HIS A 18 0.06 4.89 13.90
CA HIS A 18 0.07 3.51 14.40
C HIS A 18 1.41 3.06 14.99
N GLN A 19 2.51 3.76 14.70
CA GLN A 19 3.87 3.45 15.15
C GLN A 19 4.33 2.01 14.82
N CYS A 20 3.64 1.36 13.89
CA CYS A 20 3.93 0.01 13.41
C CYS A 20 3.30 -0.20 12.03
N THR A 21 3.64 -1.31 11.38
CA THR A 21 2.94 -1.79 10.17
C THR A 21 2.36 -3.18 10.39
N CYS A 22 1.53 -3.62 9.44
CA CYS A 22 0.94 -4.95 9.46
C CYS A 22 2.00 -6.03 9.20
N LEU A 23 1.88 -7.15 9.92
CA LEU A 23 2.69 -8.34 9.74
C LEU A 23 1.82 -9.53 9.35
N ILE A 24 2.37 -10.42 8.56
CA ILE A 24 1.80 -11.75 8.35
C ILE A 24 2.03 -12.55 9.64
N ARG A 25 0.94 -13.05 10.22
CA ARG A 25 0.97 -13.83 11.47
C ARG A 25 0.62 -15.32 11.27
N SER A 26 0.00 -15.65 10.14
CA SER A 26 -0.36 -17.03 9.83
C SER A 26 0.90 -17.84 9.50
N PRO A 27 1.20 -18.92 10.25
CA PRO A 27 2.35 -19.77 9.99
C PRO A 27 2.31 -20.38 8.58
N GLN A 28 1.11 -20.72 8.09
CA GLN A 28 0.92 -21.29 6.75
C GLN A 28 1.33 -20.31 5.66
N LEU A 29 0.95 -19.01 5.80
CA LEU A 29 1.32 -17.98 4.82
C LEU A 29 2.82 -17.64 4.90
N LEU A 30 3.43 -17.70 6.06
CA LEU A 30 4.87 -17.52 6.22
C LEU A 30 5.64 -18.68 5.56
N GLU A 31 5.19 -19.91 5.77
CA GLU A 31 5.78 -21.09 5.15
C GLU A 31 5.62 -21.06 3.63
N GLN A 32 4.43 -20.71 3.13
CA GLN A 32 4.22 -20.51 1.70
C GLN A 32 5.23 -19.54 1.10
N ARG A 33 5.45 -18.38 1.73
CA ARG A 33 6.43 -17.39 1.25
C ARG A 33 7.85 -17.94 1.24
N ARG A 34 8.23 -18.70 2.29
CA ARG A 34 9.55 -19.35 2.36
C ARG A 34 9.73 -20.38 1.24
N SER A 35 8.73 -21.21 0.99
CA SER A 35 8.77 -22.22 -0.10
C SER A 35 8.85 -21.58 -1.50
N GLU A 36 8.33 -20.36 -1.66
CA GLU A 36 8.46 -19.54 -2.87
C GLU A 36 9.81 -18.78 -2.95
N GLY A 37 10.73 -18.98 -2.01
CA GLY A 37 12.03 -18.30 -1.96
C GLY A 37 11.92 -16.81 -1.59
N ARG A 38 10.82 -16.38 -0.95
CA ARG A 38 10.55 -15.00 -0.57
C ARG A 38 10.84 -14.76 0.91
N ALA A 39 11.14 -13.52 1.26
CA ALA A 39 11.24 -13.12 2.66
C ALA A 39 9.91 -13.41 3.39
N GLU A 40 9.99 -13.84 4.65
CA GLU A 40 8.80 -14.14 5.48
C GLU A 40 7.84 -12.95 5.54
N GLN A 41 8.36 -11.76 5.75
CA GLN A 41 7.58 -10.53 5.73
C GLN A 41 7.86 -9.74 4.45
N PRO A 42 6.86 -9.08 3.84
CA PRO A 42 7.10 -8.10 2.80
C PRO A 42 7.88 -6.92 3.37
N ALA A 43 8.72 -6.28 2.56
CA ALA A 43 9.38 -5.05 2.96
C ALA A 43 8.36 -3.94 3.22
N ALA A 44 8.59 -3.10 4.22
CA ALA A 44 7.79 -1.90 4.43
C ALA A 44 8.44 -0.70 3.74
N VAL A 45 7.77 -0.15 2.73
CA VAL A 45 8.19 1.06 2.03
C VAL A 45 7.44 2.24 2.60
N VAL A 46 8.13 3.10 3.33
CA VAL A 46 7.57 4.31 3.93
C VAL A 46 7.76 5.49 3.00
N VAL A 47 6.68 6.21 2.69
CA VAL A 47 6.74 7.45 1.91
C VAL A 47 6.65 8.65 2.84
N SER A 48 7.66 9.51 2.83
CA SER A 48 7.69 10.71 3.66
C SER A 48 8.37 11.88 2.95
N ARG A 49 7.78 13.06 3.07
CA ARG A 49 8.44 14.34 2.71
C ARG A 49 9.31 14.87 3.85
N SER A 50 9.05 14.42 5.07
CA SER A 50 9.77 14.78 6.27
C SER A 50 9.93 13.52 7.11
N PRO A 51 11.02 12.76 6.94
CA PRO A 51 11.24 11.46 7.56
C PRO A 51 11.75 11.59 9.01
N ASP A 52 11.06 12.37 9.80
CA ASP A 52 11.26 12.50 11.25
C ASP A 52 10.42 11.45 11.97
N PHE A 53 11.05 10.37 12.38
CA PHE A 53 10.44 9.23 13.06
C PHE A 53 11.18 8.92 14.36
N SER A 54 10.45 8.65 15.45
CA SER A 54 11.07 8.21 16.68
C SER A 54 11.58 6.78 16.54
N SER A 55 12.85 6.57 16.87
CA SER A 55 13.48 5.24 16.89
C SER A 55 12.86 4.30 17.93
N THR A 56 12.07 4.82 18.86
CA THR A 56 11.38 4.04 19.90
C THR A 56 10.07 3.41 19.40
N TRP A 57 9.65 3.69 18.17
CA TRP A 57 8.44 3.10 17.65
C TRP A 57 8.63 1.61 17.37
N ARG A 58 7.59 0.84 17.70
CA ARG A 58 7.55 -0.60 17.45
C ARG A 58 7.89 -0.98 15.99
N PHE A 59 7.68 -0.07 15.06
CA PHE A 59 8.03 -0.26 13.65
C PHE A 59 9.49 -0.68 13.46
N PHE A 60 10.41 -0.09 14.24
CA PHE A 60 11.84 -0.37 14.12
C PHE A 60 12.27 -1.70 14.74
N ASP A 61 11.43 -2.29 15.59
CA ASP A 61 11.63 -3.63 16.19
C ASP A 61 10.95 -4.75 15.38
N GLN A 62 10.14 -4.41 14.35
CA GLN A 62 9.44 -5.41 13.55
C GLN A 62 10.41 -6.20 12.66
N PRO A 63 10.21 -7.54 12.49
CA PRO A 63 11.11 -8.43 11.74
C PRO A 63 10.88 -8.32 10.23
N LEU A 64 11.11 -7.14 9.65
CA LEU A 64 10.94 -6.87 8.23
C LEU A 64 11.99 -5.87 7.73
N GLN A 65 12.22 -5.85 6.42
CA GLN A 65 13.03 -4.81 5.79
C GLN A 65 12.25 -3.49 5.75
N ARG A 66 12.93 -2.39 6.07
CA ARG A 66 12.40 -1.03 6.08
C ARG A 66 13.05 -0.22 4.97
N TRP A 67 12.25 0.22 4.02
CA TRP A 67 12.70 1.05 2.91
C TRP A 67 12.05 2.42 3.01
N LEU A 68 12.77 3.45 2.61
CA LEU A 68 12.33 4.83 2.69
C LEU A 68 12.29 5.47 1.30
N LEU A 69 11.17 6.06 0.94
CA LEU A 69 11.02 7.03 -0.15
C LEU A 69 10.94 8.43 0.47
N ALA A 70 12.03 9.20 0.38
CA ALA A 70 12.12 10.54 0.98
C ALA A 70 13.04 11.44 0.15
N PRO A 71 12.96 12.79 0.28
CA PRO A 71 13.88 13.69 -0.38
C PRO A 71 15.33 13.40 -0.03
N ASP A 72 15.62 13.17 1.24
CA ASP A 72 16.95 12.90 1.78
C ASP A 72 16.98 11.56 2.53
N PRO A 73 18.15 10.89 2.58
CA PRO A 73 18.35 9.73 3.42
C PRO A 73 18.29 10.09 4.89
N VAL A 74 17.97 9.10 5.73
CA VAL A 74 18.08 9.21 7.19
C VAL A 74 18.99 8.11 7.72
N ASP A 75 19.77 8.41 8.74
CA ASP A 75 20.76 7.50 9.30
C ASP A 75 20.17 6.41 10.22
N GLN A 76 18.85 6.37 10.40
CA GLN A 76 18.24 5.54 11.42
C GLN A 76 17.19 4.56 10.86
N GLY A 77 17.46 3.28 11.08
CA GLY A 77 16.46 2.22 11.07
C GLY A 77 15.87 1.82 9.72
N PHE A 78 16.36 2.39 8.60
CA PHE A 78 15.97 2.00 7.25
C PHE A 78 17.10 1.27 6.55
N ASP A 79 16.78 0.14 5.93
CA ASP A 79 17.75 -0.72 5.22
C ASP A 79 18.07 -0.19 3.82
N ARG A 80 17.15 0.56 3.22
CA ARG A 80 17.32 1.20 1.91
C ARG A 80 16.62 2.55 1.86
N TRP A 81 17.20 3.45 1.08
CA TRP A 81 16.62 4.74 0.73
C TRP A 81 16.50 4.91 -0.78
N PHE A 82 15.44 5.56 -1.20
CA PHE A 82 15.17 5.98 -2.58
C PHE A 82 14.78 7.44 -2.59
N PRO A 83 15.30 8.24 -3.54
CA PRO A 83 14.90 9.63 -3.66
C PRO A 83 13.39 9.73 -3.96
N LEU A 84 12.74 10.72 -3.38
CA LEU A 84 11.35 11.01 -3.65
C LEU A 84 11.23 11.69 -5.02
N ALA A 85 11.30 10.88 -6.10
CA ALA A 85 11.15 11.36 -7.46
C ALA A 85 9.83 12.14 -7.64
N PRO A 86 9.73 13.08 -8.61
CA PRO A 86 8.57 13.94 -8.80
C PRO A 86 7.28 13.19 -9.02
N THR A 87 7.31 12.11 -9.80
CA THR A 87 6.11 11.37 -10.20
C THR A 87 6.04 9.98 -9.60
N TRP A 88 4.82 9.46 -9.42
CA TRP A 88 4.61 8.09 -8.97
C TRP A 88 5.18 7.02 -9.91
N PRO A 89 5.02 7.12 -11.24
CA PRO A 89 5.65 6.17 -12.17
C PRO A 89 7.16 6.05 -11.96
N GLU A 90 7.86 7.16 -11.74
CA GLU A 90 9.32 7.14 -11.49
C GLU A 90 9.67 6.46 -10.16
N ARG A 91 8.90 6.73 -9.10
CA ARG A 91 9.07 6.08 -7.78
C ARG A 91 8.86 4.57 -7.88
N LEU A 92 7.78 4.16 -8.54
CA LEU A 92 7.46 2.74 -8.75
C LEU A 92 8.51 2.04 -9.63
N LYS A 93 9.01 2.72 -10.66
CA LYS A 93 10.11 2.23 -11.49
C LYS A 93 11.38 1.98 -10.68
N ALA A 94 11.73 2.89 -9.76
CA ALA A 94 12.88 2.72 -8.87
C ALA A 94 12.71 1.52 -7.93
N LEU A 95 11.53 1.34 -7.34
CA LEU A 95 11.20 0.17 -6.52
C LEU A 95 11.23 -1.13 -7.34
N GLY A 96 10.71 -1.09 -8.58
CA GLY A 96 10.76 -2.22 -9.51
C GLY A 96 12.18 -2.64 -9.85
N ALA A 97 13.06 -1.68 -10.13
CA ALA A 97 14.48 -1.92 -10.37
C ALA A 97 15.21 -2.51 -9.15
N ALA A 98 14.68 -2.27 -7.95
CA ALA A 98 15.18 -2.85 -6.70
C ALA A 98 14.59 -4.24 -6.38
N GLY A 99 13.74 -4.78 -7.26
CA GLY A 99 13.17 -6.13 -7.16
C GLY A 99 11.72 -6.21 -6.66
N ILE A 100 11.05 -5.07 -6.43
CA ILE A 100 9.64 -5.06 -6.03
C ILE A 100 8.76 -5.17 -7.28
N GLN A 101 8.11 -6.31 -7.46
CA GLN A 101 7.17 -6.55 -8.56
C GLN A 101 5.70 -6.44 -8.10
N ARG A 102 5.46 -6.75 -6.83
CA ARG A 102 4.12 -6.77 -6.24
C ARG A 102 4.08 -5.85 -5.01
N LEU A 103 3.55 -4.65 -5.20
CA LEU A 103 3.45 -3.64 -4.16
C LEU A 103 2.01 -3.57 -3.63
N VAL A 104 1.83 -3.71 -2.33
CA VAL A 104 0.54 -3.60 -1.66
C VAL A 104 0.45 -2.26 -0.95
N LEU A 105 -0.50 -1.42 -1.34
CA LEU A 105 -0.82 -0.22 -0.58
C LEU A 105 -1.73 -0.57 0.60
N LEU A 106 -1.26 -0.33 1.82
CA LEU A 106 -2.01 -0.62 3.04
C LEU A 106 -2.98 0.49 3.46
N GLY A 107 -3.14 1.50 2.60
CA GLY A 107 -4.03 2.61 2.87
C GLY A 107 -3.32 3.88 3.31
N GLY A 108 -4.12 4.80 3.84
CA GLY A 108 -3.84 6.20 3.97
C GLY A 108 -4.55 6.93 2.82
N ALA A 109 -5.68 7.60 3.14
CA ALA A 109 -6.56 8.19 2.12
C ALA A 109 -5.81 9.07 1.12
N GLN A 110 -4.86 9.89 1.59
CA GLN A 110 -4.07 10.77 0.73
C GLN A 110 -3.18 9.97 -0.22
N LEU A 111 -2.48 8.95 0.28
CA LEU A 111 -1.59 8.13 -0.54
C LEU A 111 -2.36 7.32 -1.58
N SER A 112 -3.56 6.83 -1.20
CA SER A 112 -4.47 6.15 -2.14
C SER A 112 -4.93 7.10 -3.25
N ALA A 113 -5.30 8.32 -2.90
CA ALA A 113 -5.70 9.34 -3.88
C ALA A 113 -4.56 9.70 -4.84
N ASP A 114 -3.35 9.90 -4.31
CA ASP A 114 -2.17 10.26 -5.11
C ASP A 114 -1.85 9.17 -6.15
N LEU A 115 -1.92 7.89 -5.77
CA LEU A 115 -1.69 6.76 -6.67
C LEU A 115 -2.81 6.59 -7.70
N LEU A 116 -4.06 6.77 -7.29
CA LEU A 116 -5.21 6.76 -8.22
C LEU A 116 -5.12 7.93 -9.19
N GLN A 117 -4.77 9.13 -8.70
CA GLN A 117 -4.60 10.32 -9.54
C GLN A 117 -3.51 10.12 -10.60
N ALA A 118 -2.49 9.34 -10.29
CA ALA A 118 -1.42 8.97 -11.22
C ALA A 118 -1.74 7.74 -12.10
N ASP A 119 -2.95 7.17 -12.02
CA ASP A 119 -3.35 5.88 -12.62
C ASP A 119 -2.33 4.74 -12.37
N CYS A 120 -1.78 4.70 -11.15
CA CYS A 120 -0.77 3.74 -10.73
C CYS A 120 -1.33 2.59 -9.87
N VAL A 121 -2.64 2.36 -9.92
CA VAL A 121 -3.31 1.29 -9.18
C VAL A 121 -3.81 0.23 -10.17
N ASP A 122 -3.30 -0.99 -10.06
CA ASP A 122 -3.65 -2.09 -10.96
C ASP A 122 -4.81 -2.94 -10.44
N ALA A 123 -4.98 -2.99 -9.12
CA ALA A 123 -6.06 -3.74 -8.49
C ALA A 123 -6.56 -3.05 -7.21
N LEU A 124 -7.85 -3.17 -6.96
CA LEU A 124 -8.50 -2.76 -5.72
C LEU A 124 -9.00 -4.00 -4.98
N GLN A 125 -8.73 -4.06 -3.68
CA GLN A 125 -9.33 -5.02 -2.79
C GLN A 125 -10.04 -4.26 -1.68
N LEU A 126 -11.35 -4.39 -1.60
CA LEU A 126 -12.21 -3.67 -0.66
C LEU A 126 -12.98 -4.66 0.20
N THR A 127 -13.01 -4.44 1.50
CA THR A 127 -13.92 -5.13 2.40
C THR A 127 -15.12 -4.24 2.66
N LEU A 128 -16.30 -4.73 2.34
CA LEU A 128 -17.57 -4.08 2.60
C LEU A 128 -18.15 -4.68 3.88
N VAL A 129 -18.46 -3.83 4.84
CA VAL A 129 -19.10 -4.23 6.10
C VAL A 129 -20.54 -3.72 6.14
N PRO A 130 -21.51 -4.44 6.74
CA PRO A 130 -22.93 -4.05 6.77
C PRO A 130 -23.19 -2.94 7.81
N GLN A 131 -22.39 -1.86 7.76
CA GLN A 131 -22.48 -0.74 8.70
C GLN A 131 -22.41 0.58 7.94
N LEU A 132 -23.27 1.52 8.31
CA LEU A 132 -23.27 2.89 7.79
C LEU A 132 -22.73 3.82 8.87
N LEU A 133 -21.44 4.14 8.81
CA LEU A 133 -20.80 4.93 9.85
C LEU A 133 -21.02 6.44 9.67
N GLY A 134 -21.06 6.93 8.42
CA GLY A 134 -21.08 8.36 8.13
C GLY A 134 -19.82 9.09 8.64
N GLY A 135 -19.89 10.41 8.71
CA GLY A 135 -18.81 11.25 9.21
C GLY A 135 -17.86 11.79 8.14
N ARG A 136 -16.78 12.47 8.59
CA ARG A 136 -15.84 13.18 7.73
C ARG A 136 -14.71 12.31 7.12
N PHE A 137 -14.58 11.09 7.57
CA PHE A 137 -13.51 10.20 7.11
C PHE A 137 -13.99 9.33 5.95
N SER A 138 -13.16 9.24 4.92
CA SER A 138 -13.39 8.42 3.74
C SER A 138 -12.10 7.68 3.40
N TRP A 139 -12.19 6.58 2.66
CA TRP A 139 -11.03 5.86 2.14
C TRP A 139 -10.25 6.66 1.08
N LEU A 140 -10.90 7.66 0.46
CA LEU A 140 -10.29 8.72 -0.33
C LEU A 140 -10.64 10.07 0.30
N PRO A 141 -9.73 11.06 0.30
CA PRO A 141 -10.04 12.39 0.79
C PRO A 141 -11.09 13.05 -0.11
N PHE A 142 -11.97 13.84 0.49
CA PHE A 142 -12.81 14.77 -0.27
C PHE A 142 -11.93 15.91 -0.78
N THR A 143 -11.79 16.04 -2.09
CA THR A 143 -11.03 17.11 -2.74
C THR A 143 -11.83 17.67 -3.90
N ASP A 144 -11.57 18.93 -4.26
CA ASP A 144 -12.15 19.55 -5.45
C ASP A 144 -11.48 19.07 -6.75
N VAL A 145 -10.41 18.28 -6.63
CA VAL A 145 -9.73 17.68 -7.79
C VAL A 145 -10.34 16.31 -8.07
N PRO A 146 -11.06 16.14 -9.17
CA PRO A 146 -11.63 14.86 -9.53
C PRO A 146 -10.52 13.87 -9.89
N LEU A 147 -10.78 12.58 -9.66
CA LEU A 147 -9.93 11.53 -10.19
C LEU A 147 -9.92 11.56 -11.73
N PRO A 148 -8.86 11.03 -12.38
CA PRO A 148 -8.81 10.95 -13.84
C PRO A 148 -10.08 10.33 -14.41
N ALA A 149 -10.66 10.96 -15.43
CA ALA A 149 -11.90 10.49 -16.07
C ALA A 149 -11.79 9.04 -16.57
N ALA A 150 -10.59 8.61 -16.94
CA ALA A 150 -10.32 7.23 -17.35
C ALA A 150 -10.64 6.18 -16.26
N LEU A 151 -10.62 6.56 -14.98
CA LEU A 151 -10.96 5.65 -13.87
C LEU A 151 -12.48 5.48 -13.70
N ALA A 152 -13.25 6.44 -14.18
CA ALA A 152 -14.73 6.44 -14.09
C ALA A 152 -15.43 5.87 -15.33
N GLN A 153 -14.68 5.54 -16.38
CA GLN A 153 -15.27 5.00 -17.62
C GLN A 153 -15.87 3.61 -17.38
N PRO A 154 -16.99 3.29 -18.02
CA PRO A 154 -17.50 1.92 -18.07
C PRO A 154 -16.42 0.96 -18.58
N GLY A 155 -16.19 -0.15 -17.84
CA GLY A 155 -15.14 -1.10 -18.16
C GLY A 155 -13.73 -0.72 -17.71
N ALA A 156 -13.52 0.43 -17.08
CA ALA A 156 -12.23 0.82 -16.49
C ALA A 156 -11.75 -0.17 -15.40
N TRP A 157 -12.69 -0.80 -14.74
CA TRP A 157 -12.46 -1.80 -13.72
C TRP A 157 -13.26 -3.06 -14.03
N GLN A 158 -12.59 -4.19 -14.04
CA GLN A 158 -13.21 -5.51 -14.17
C GLN A 158 -13.29 -6.18 -12.81
N SER A 159 -14.44 -6.78 -12.49
CA SER A 159 -14.57 -7.62 -11.30
C SER A 159 -13.62 -8.82 -11.39
N ASP A 160 -12.83 -9.03 -10.34
CA ASP A 160 -11.86 -10.12 -10.20
C ASP A 160 -12.23 -11.05 -9.03
N GLY A 161 -13.51 -11.05 -8.67
CA GLY A 161 -14.10 -11.93 -7.67
C GLY A 161 -14.68 -11.18 -6.47
N ALA A 162 -15.55 -11.89 -5.79
CA ALA A 162 -16.12 -11.53 -4.50
C ALA A 162 -16.11 -12.75 -3.59
N GLU A 163 -15.89 -12.54 -2.31
CA GLU A 163 -15.80 -13.59 -1.29
C GLU A 163 -16.62 -13.17 -0.08
N ASP A 164 -17.52 -14.04 0.37
CA ASP A 164 -18.26 -13.86 1.61
C ASP A 164 -17.33 -14.19 2.79
N LEU A 165 -17.09 -13.22 3.64
CA LEU A 165 -16.25 -13.38 4.84
C LEU A 165 -17.07 -13.81 6.08
N GLY A 166 -18.38 -13.94 5.95
CA GLY A 166 -19.32 -14.17 7.05
C GLY A 166 -19.84 -12.85 7.65
N ASP A 167 -20.84 -12.95 8.52
CA ASP A 167 -21.45 -11.82 9.24
C ASP A 167 -21.91 -10.66 8.32
N GLY A 168 -22.18 -10.94 7.05
CA GLY A 168 -22.55 -9.94 6.03
C GLY A 168 -21.39 -9.13 5.48
N GLU A 169 -20.17 -9.49 5.78
CA GLU A 169 -18.97 -8.86 5.22
C GLU A 169 -18.58 -9.47 3.88
N TRP A 170 -18.24 -8.63 2.93
CA TRP A 170 -17.81 -9.04 1.58
C TRP A 170 -16.45 -8.49 1.24
N LEU A 171 -15.57 -9.35 0.74
CA LEU A 171 -14.34 -8.94 0.11
C LEU A 171 -14.55 -8.90 -1.40
N VAL A 172 -14.43 -7.72 -2.01
CA VAL A 172 -14.56 -7.54 -3.46
C VAL A 172 -13.21 -7.14 -4.06
N ARG A 173 -12.94 -7.68 -5.25
CA ARG A 173 -11.70 -7.41 -5.98
C ARG A 173 -12.02 -6.87 -7.36
N TYR A 174 -11.28 -5.83 -7.76
CA TYR A 174 -11.36 -5.23 -9.08
C TYR A 174 -9.96 -5.10 -9.66
N ARG A 175 -9.84 -5.35 -10.96
CA ARG A 175 -8.63 -5.13 -11.73
C ARG A 175 -8.82 -3.98 -12.70
N ARG A 176 -7.83 -3.09 -12.74
CA ARG A 176 -7.78 -1.97 -13.67
C ARG A 176 -7.58 -2.47 -15.10
N ILE A 177 -8.43 -2.04 -16.02
CA ILE A 177 -8.28 -2.25 -17.46
C ILE A 177 -7.84 -0.95 -18.08
N ARG A 178 -6.63 -0.89 -18.60
CA ARG A 178 -6.11 0.25 -19.35
C ARG A 178 -6.30 -0.04 -20.83
N SER A 179 -6.95 0.88 -21.54
CA SER A 179 -6.97 0.86 -23.00
C SER A 179 -5.56 1.14 -23.50
N GLY A 180 -4.99 0.26 -24.31
CA GLY A 180 -3.69 0.45 -24.93
C GLY A 180 -3.69 1.62 -25.92
#